data_98dcf652d9d7d572b7a11c94f4502fdf
#
_entry.id   98dcf652d9d7d572b7a11c94f4502fdf
#
_cell.length_a   1.000
_cell.length_b   1.000
_cell.length_c   1.000
_cell.angle_alpha   90.00
_cell.angle_beta   90.00
_cell.angle_gamma   90.00
#
_symmetry.space_group_name_H-M   'P 1'
#
loop_
_entity.id
_entity.type
_entity.pdbx_description
1 polymer ?
#
loop_
_entity_poly.entity_id
_entity_poly.type
_entity_poly.pdbx_seq_one_letter_code
_entity_poly.pdbx_strand_id
1 'polypeptide(L)'
;MPRKPSPVRFPNRLTLGIDEAGRGPAIGPMVMAAVAIDSRTAAILTRKGLRDSKAYGAGEDAHALRCDLAAEIRARAVFVATIEIEHTEIDARVCRGELNVLEREKATTLIEQAPTVDKIIADGKRMFAALGARFENFMSCDRAEDEHASVAAASVVAKALRDTRFEQIKRRYEDDCGPIAGGGYSNAATQRWLRTYVEKYKRLPEEARRTWPYPYVEDLIGDQRPPKIQTELFG
;
A
#
# COMPACT_ATOMS: atom_id res chain seq x y z
N MET A 1 8.35 -40.28 -7.74
CA MET A 1 8.17 -38.87 -7.32
C MET A 1 8.51 -37.99 -8.50
N PRO A 2 7.65 -37.06 -8.95
CA PRO A 2 8.00 -36.13 -10.03
C PRO A 2 9.13 -35.22 -9.55
N ARG A 3 10.17 -35.06 -10.38
CA ARG A 3 11.27 -34.12 -10.12
C ARG A 3 10.71 -32.70 -10.06
N LYS A 4 11.02 -31.95 -8.98
CA LYS A 4 10.76 -30.50 -8.96
C LYS A 4 11.43 -29.88 -10.18
N PRO A 5 10.74 -29.00 -10.92
CA PRO A 5 11.36 -28.28 -12.04
C PRO A 5 12.57 -27.50 -11.53
N SER A 6 13.66 -27.56 -12.28
CA SER A 6 14.87 -26.80 -11.97
C SER A 6 14.54 -25.30 -11.96
N PRO A 7 15.05 -24.51 -11.02
CA PRO A 7 14.78 -23.08 -10.97
C PRO A 7 15.27 -22.44 -12.27
N VAL A 8 14.42 -21.64 -12.89
CA VAL A 8 14.78 -20.80 -14.05
C VAL A 8 15.83 -19.80 -13.57
N ARG A 9 17.09 -19.94 -14.01
CA ARG A 9 18.15 -18.96 -13.74
C ARG A 9 18.03 -17.81 -14.74
N PHE A 10 17.73 -16.63 -14.25
CA PHE A 10 17.80 -15.40 -15.03
C PHE A 10 19.28 -15.00 -15.22
N PRO A 11 19.70 -14.58 -16.42
CA PRO A 11 21.11 -14.22 -16.69
C PRO A 11 21.56 -12.97 -15.93
N ASN A 12 20.62 -12.17 -15.45
CA ASN A 12 20.84 -10.97 -14.66
C ASN A 12 20.26 -11.18 -13.25
N ARG A 13 20.86 -10.49 -12.27
CA ARG A 13 20.43 -10.53 -10.87
C ARG A 13 18.97 -10.07 -10.78
N LEU A 14 18.10 -10.93 -10.28
CA LEU A 14 16.68 -10.66 -10.10
C LEU A 14 16.42 -10.22 -8.67
N THR A 15 15.80 -9.04 -8.50
CA THR A 15 15.48 -8.47 -7.19
C THR A 15 13.97 -8.26 -7.06
N LEU A 16 13.38 -8.77 -5.98
CA LEU A 16 12.00 -8.50 -5.59
C LEU A 16 11.97 -7.28 -4.65
N GLY A 17 11.22 -6.26 -5.02
CA GLY A 17 10.94 -5.10 -4.17
C GLY A 17 9.51 -5.19 -3.63
N ILE A 18 9.31 -4.76 -2.37
CA ILE A 18 8.03 -4.72 -1.68
C ILE A 18 7.83 -3.34 -1.09
N ASP A 19 6.64 -2.76 -1.31
CA ASP A 19 6.23 -1.49 -0.73
C ASP A 19 4.71 -1.42 -0.58
N GLU A 20 4.21 -0.45 0.20
CA GLU A 20 2.79 -0.21 0.40
C GLU A 20 2.39 1.24 0.10
N ALA A 21 1.11 1.43 -0.17
CA ALA A 21 0.47 2.73 -0.30
C ALA A 21 -0.86 2.77 0.46
N GLY A 22 -1.14 3.90 1.10
CA GLY A 22 -2.42 4.07 1.78
C GLY A 22 -2.45 3.56 3.22
N ARG A 23 -1.32 3.46 3.91
CA ARG A 23 -1.26 3.07 5.33
C ARG A 23 -1.91 4.12 6.25
N GLY A 24 -1.67 5.40 6.00
CA GLY A 24 -2.09 6.51 6.86
C GLY A 24 -3.45 7.17 6.61
N PRO A 25 -4.11 7.05 5.42
CA PRO A 25 -5.42 7.68 5.18
C PRO A 25 -6.50 7.19 6.14
N ALA A 26 -7.45 8.09 6.44
CA ALA A 26 -8.66 7.79 7.20
C ALA A 26 -9.76 7.15 6.33
N ILE A 27 -9.67 7.29 5.00
CA ILE A 27 -10.65 6.78 4.05
C ILE A 27 -9.96 5.90 2.99
N GLY A 28 -10.55 4.74 2.72
CA GLY A 28 -10.18 3.83 1.64
C GLY A 28 -9.15 2.76 2.02
N PRO A 29 -8.79 1.90 1.06
CA PRO A 29 -7.95 0.73 1.28
C PRO A 29 -6.47 1.10 1.45
N MET A 30 -5.70 0.13 1.91
CA MET A 30 -4.25 0.05 1.77
C MET A 30 -3.91 -0.94 0.65
N VAL A 31 -2.87 -0.67 -0.10
CA VAL A 31 -2.40 -1.57 -1.17
C VAL A 31 -0.94 -1.91 -0.92
N MET A 32 -0.61 -3.19 -0.94
CA MET A 32 0.77 -3.66 -0.98
C MET A 32 1.10 -4.20 -2.36
N ALA A 33 2.33 -3.99 -2.81
CA ALA A 33 2.82 -4.50 -4.08
C ALA A 33 4.17 -5.19 -3.93
N ALA A 34 4.40 -6.20 -4.76
CA ALA A 34 5.69 -6.84 -4.95
C ALA A 34 6.04 -6.86 -6.44
N VAL A 35 7.26 -6.43 -6.78
CA VAL A 35 7.75 -6.32 -8.15
C VAL A 35 9.13 -6.96 -8.28
N ALA A 36 9.27 -7.99 -9.11
CA ALA A 36 10.57 -8.58 -9.42
C ALA A 36 11.09 -8.09 -10.79
N ILE A 37 12.23 -7.41 -10.75
CA ILE A 37 12.93 -6.90 -11.94
C ILE A 37 14.41 -7.30 -11.93
N ASP A 38 14.94 -7.50 -13.11
CA ASP A 38 16.38 -7.69 -13.30
C ASP A 38 17.11 -6.32 -13.45
N SER A 39 18.44 -6.36 -13.40
CA SER A 39 19.28 -5.15 -13.52
C SER A 39 19.07 -4.40 -14.85
N ARG A 40 18.77 -5.10 -15.94
CA ARG A 40 18.50 -4.49 -17.26
C ARG A 40 17.17 -3.74 -17.24
N THR A 41 16.13 -4.36 -16.73
CA THR A 41 14.80 -3.76 -16.59
C THR A 41 14.85 -2.56 -15.64
N ALA A 42 15.57 -2.68 -14.50
CA ALA A 42 15.80 -1.58 -13.59
C ALA A 42 16.41 -0.35 -14.28
N ALA A 43 17.47 -0.54 -15.08
CA ALA A 43 18.10 0.54 -15.83
C ALA A 43 17.18 1.17 -16.89
N ILE A 44 16.31 0.39 -17.53
CA ILE A 44 15.33 0.89 -18.49
C ILE A 44 14.27 1.74 -17.80
N LEU A 45 13.70 1.25 -16.70
CA LEU A 45 12.66 1.95 -15.94
C LEU A 45 13.20 3.25 -15.32
N THR A 46 14.42 3.24 -14.78
CA THR A 46 15.07 4.45 -14.25
C THR A 46 15.21 5.53 -15.34
N ARG A 47 15.64 5.17 -16.56
CA ARG A 47 15.69 6.13 -17.68
C ARG A 47 14.32 6.63 -18.12
N LYS A 48 13.25 5.88 -17.88
CA LYS A 48 11.86 6.29 -18.11
C LYS A 48 11.28 7.12 -16.95
N GLY A 49 12.08 7.43 -15.95
CA GLY A 49 11.68 8.28 -14.82
C GLY A 49 11.23 7.53 -13.57
N LEU A 50 11.51 6.21 -13.47
CA LEU A 50 11.24 5.47 -12.23
C LEU A 50 12.06 6.05 -11.09
N ARG A 51 11.39 6.49 -10.06
CA ARG A 51 11.90 7.02 -8.79
C ARG A 51 10.82 6.89 -7.72
N ASP A 52 11.08 7.32 -6.49
CA ASP A 52 10.06 7.36 -5.43
C ASP A 52 8.74 7.97 -5.95
N SER A 53 7.64 7.27 -5.66
CA SER A 53 6.29 7.66 -6.11
C SER A 53 5.87 9.06 -5.60
N LYS A 54 6.43 9.53 -4.49
CA LYS A 54 6.20 10.87 -3.93
C LYS A 54 6.83 11.98 -4.79
N ALA A 55 7.89 11.66 -5.52
CA ALA A 55 8.57 12.62 -6.39
C ALA A 55 7.74 13.05 -7.62
N TYR A 56 6.65 12.36 -7.94
CA TYR A 56 5.75 12.75 -9.03
C TYR A 56 4.74 13.83 -8.61
N GLY A 57 4.67 14.18 -7.34
CA GLY A 57 3.74 15.17 -6.81
C GLY A 57 2.34 14.63 -6.52
N ALA A 58 1.35 15.54 -6.48
CA ALA A 58 -0.05 15.26 -6.18
C ALA A 58 -0.96 15.75 -7.32
N GLY A 59 -2.21 15.25 -7.36
CA GLY A 59 -3.21 15.63 -8.36
C GLY A 59 -3.33 14.64 -9.51
N GLU A 60 -4.19 14.99 -10.47
CA GLU A 60 -4.59 14.10 -11.57
C GLU A 60 -3.44 13.79 -12.52
N ASP A 61 -2.64 14.79 -12.90
CA ASP A 61 -1.49 14.61 -13.79
C ASP A 61 -0.46 13.65 -13.17
N ALA A 62 -0.20 13.81 -11.88
CA ALA A 62 0.71 12.93 -11.14
C ALA A 62 0.14 11.50 -11.02
N HIS A 63 -1.18 11.36 -10.90
CA HIS A 63 -1.84 10.05 -10.90
C HIS A 63 -1.74 9.40 -12.28
N ALA A 64 -2.05 10.12 -13.36
CA ALA A 64 -1.93 9.63 -14.73
C ALA A 64 -0.51 9.14 -15.02
N LEU A 65 0.51 9.96 -14.69
CA LEU A 65 1.92 9.58 -14.86
C LEU A 65 2.29 8.30 -14.08
N ARG A 66 1.79 8.13 -12.85
CA ARG A 66 1.99 6.89 -12.09
C ARG A 66 1.30 5.70 -12.72
N CYS A 67 0.10 5.87 -13.30
CA CYS A 67 -0.61 4.82 -14.00
C CYS A 67 0.16 4.35 -15.26
N ASP A 68 0.66 5.29 -16.05
CA ASP A 68 1.47 4.99 -17.24
C ASP A 68 2.75 4.24 -16.87
N LEU A 69 3.42 4.69 -15.81
CA LEU A 69 4.63 4.02 -15.34
C LEU A 69 4.33 2.64 -14.73
N ALA A 70 3.21 2.49 -14.03
CA ALA A 70 2.77 1.18 -13.54
C ALA A 70 2.46 0.21 -14.68
N ALA A 71 1.89 0.69 -15.79
CA ALA A 71 1.70 -0.11 -16.99
C ALA A 71 3.04 -0.56 -17.61
N GLU A 72 4.02 0.36 -17.71
CA GLU A 72 5.39 0.04 -18.17
C GLU A 72 6.09 -0.98 -17.27
N ILE A 73 5.94 -0.84 -15.95
CA ILE A 73 6.48 -1.81 -14.98
C ILE A 73 5.86 -3.18 -15.21
N ARG A 74 4.53 -3.27 -15.31
CA ARG A 74 3.82 -4.55 -15.56
C ARG A 74 4.21 -5.20 -16.88
N ALA A 75 4.48 -4.42 -17.93
CA ALA A 75 4.90 -4.94 -19.23
C ALA A 75 6.33 -5.48 -19.24
N ARG A 76 7.20 -5.09 -18.30
CA ARG A 76 8.64 -5.39 -18.31
C ARG A 76 9.12 -6.24 -17.14
N ALA A 77 8.44 -6.19 -16.02
CA ALA A 77 8.81 -6.94 -14.83
C ALA A 77 8.62 -8.45 -15.07
N VAL A 78 9.47 -9.23 -14.44
CA VAL A 78 9.35 -10.70 -14.42
C VAL A 78 8.14 -11.13 -13.60
N PHE A 79 7.81 -10.35 -12.57
CA PHE A 79 6.69 -10.60 -11.70
C PHE A 79 6.14 -9.28 -11.11
N VAL A 80 4.82 -9.18 -11.05
CA VAL A 80 4.12 -8.10 -10.35
C VAL A 80 2.89 -8.70 -9.68
N ALA A 81 2.79 -8.53 -8.38
CA ALA A 81 1.59 -8.88 -7.63
C ALA A 81 1.19 -7.72 -6.71
N THR A 82 -0.12 -7.62 -6.43
CA THR A 82 -0.68 -6.62 -5.53
C THR A 82 -1.71 -7.26 -4.62
N ILE A 83 -1.81 -6.78 -3.38
CA ILE A 83 -2.86 -7.14 -2.44
C ILE A 83 -3.54 -5.84 -2.01
N GLU A 84 -4.85 -5.76 -2.24
CA GLU A 84 -5.70 -4.71 -1.70
C GLU A 84 -6.19 -5.15 -0.31
N ILE A 85 -6.05 -4.27 0.67
CA ILE A 85 -6.43 -4.52 2.06
C ILE A 85 -7.55 -3.53 2.39
N GLU A 86 -8.75 -4.05 2.54
CA GLU A 86 -9.93 -3.25 2.77
C GLU A 86 -9.93 -2.59 4.16
N HIS A 87 -10.59 -1.44 4.26
CA HIS A 87 -10.69 -0.68 5.51
C HIS A 87 -11.22 -1.53 6.67
N THR A 88 -12.14 -2.47 6.42
CA THR A 88 -12.69 -3.37 7.45
C THR A 88 -11.65 -4.34 7.99
N GLU A 89 -10.77 -4.89 7.15
CA GLU A 89 -9.65 -5.75 7.59
C GLU A 89 -8.63 -4.92 8.37
N ILE A 90 -8.34 -3.69 7.92
CA ILE A 90 -7.45 -2.76 8.62
C ILE A 90 -8.00 -2.48 10.01
N ASP A 91 -9.27 -2.11 10.14
CA ASP A 91 -9.91 -1.82 11.42
C ASP A 91 -9.87 -3.02 12.37
N ALA A 92 -10.22 -4.21 11.89
CA ALA A 92 -10.18 -5.44 12.68
C ALA A 92 -8.78 -5.72 13.26
N ARG A 93 -7.72 -5.39 12.53
CA ARG A 93 -6.33 -5.59 12.97
C ARG A 93 -5.83 -4.46 13.87
N VAL A 94 -6.21 -3.20 13.57
CA VAL A 94 -5.82 -2.05 14.39
C VAL A 94 -6.45 -2.11 15.79
N CYS A 95 -7.68 -2.59 15.94
CA CYS A 95 -8.31 -2.83 17.25
C CYS A 95 -7.47 -3.73 18.16
N ARG A 96 -6.69 -4.64 17.58
CA ARG A 96 -5.79 -5.57 18.29
C ARG A 96 -4.34 -5.10 18.34
N GLY A 97 -4.02 -3.92 17.79
CA GLY A 97 -2.65 -3.43 17.69
C GLY A 97 -1.79 -4.17 16.65
N GLU A 98 -2.43 -4.87 15.71
CA GLU A 98 -1.78 -5.83 14.79
C GLU A 98 -1.57 -5.29 13.36
N LEU A 99 -1.60 -3.97 13.13
CA LEU A 99 -1.41 -3.44 11.77
C LEU A 99 -0.08 -3.89 11.15
N ASN A 100 1.02 -3.83 11.92
CA ASN A 100 2.33 -4.30 11.44
C ASN A 100 2.37 -5.83 11.22
N VAL A 101 1.56 -6.59 11.95
CA VAL A 101 1.43 -8.05 11.74
C VAL A 101 0.72 -8.31 10.41
N LEU A 102 -0.39 -7.61 10.16
CA LEU A 102 -1.12 -7.68 8.90
C LEU A 102 -0.22 -7.38 7.70
N GLU A 103 0.57 -6.32 7.76
CA GLU A 103 1.50 -5.95 6.68
C GLU A 103 2.55 -7.03 6.44
N ARG A 104 3.12 -7.63 7.49
CA ARG A 104 4.05 -8.77 7.37
C ARG A 104 3.41 -10.01 6.77
N GLU A 105 2.19 -10.33 7.13
CA GLU A 105 1.42 -11.45 6.57
C GLU A 105 1.19 -11.25 5.06
N LYS A 106 0.77 -10.04 4.65
CA LYS A 106 0.56 -9.72 3.23
C LYS A 106 1.87 -9.71 2.46
N ALA A 107 2.95 -9.15 3.01
CA ALA A 107 4.28 -9.23 2.41
C ALA A 107 4.75 -10.67 2.24
N THR A 108 4.54 -11.52 3.25
CA THR A 108 4.83 -12.96 3.18
C THR A 108 4.09 -13.63 2.02
N THR A 109 2.79 -13.37 1.90
CA THR A 109 1.97 -13.90 0.78
C THR A 109 2.51 -13.47 -0.58
N LEU A 110 2.91 -12.20 -0.72
CA LEU A 110 3.49 -11.68 -1.96
C LEU A 110 4.85 -12.32 -2.29
N ILE A 111 5.70 -12.54 -1.28
CA ILE A 111 6.99 -13.20 -1.45
C ILE A 111 6.81 -14.67 -1.89
N GLU A 112 5.86 -15.38 -1.30
CA GLU A 112 5.58 -16.79 -1.62
C GLU A 112 5.00 -17.00 -3.02
N GLN A 113 4.34 -15.99 -3.58
CA GLN A 113 3.84 -15.99 -4.95
C GLN A 113 4.93 -15.68 -5.98
N ALA A 114 6.02 -15.03 -5.55
CA ALA A 114 7.08 -14.60 -6.45
C ALA A 114 7.93 -15.79 -6.94
N PRO A 115 8.53 -15.69 -8.13
CA PRO A 115 9.53 -16.65 -8.56
C PRO A 115 10.77 -16.60 -7.66
N THR A 116 11.64 -17.58 -7.76
CA THR A 116 12.95 -17.54 -7.08
C THR A 116 13.74 -16.32 -7.50
N VAL A 117 14.17 -15.51 -6.54
CA VAL A 117 14.90 -14.25 -6.74
C VAL A 117 16.23 -14.27 -5.97
N ASP A 118 17.20 -13.49 -6.44
CA ASP A 118 18.53 -13.38 -5.78
C ASP A 118 18.44 -12.55 -4.49
N LYS A 119 17.50 -11.60 -4.43
CA LYS A 119 17.35 -10.68 -3.30
C LYS A 119 15.90 -10.24 -3.14
N ILE A 120 15.46 -10.09 -1.90
CA ILE A 120 14.16 -9.52 -1.53
C ILE A 120 14.42 -8.26 -0.70
N ILE A 121 13.79 -7.15 -1.06
CA ILE A 121 13.96 -5.86 -0.38
C ILE A 121 12.59 -5.29 -0.06
N ALA A 122 12.34 -4.92 1.20
CA ALA A 122 11.13 -4.24 1.62
C ALA A 122 11.44 -2.85 2.21
N ASP A 123 10.57 -1.86 1.91
CA ASP A 123 10.60 -0.59 2.60
C ASP A 123 10.03 -0.71 4.02
N GLY A 124 10.70 -0.10 5.02
CA GLY A 124 10.30 -0.16 6.44
C GLY A 124 11.13 -1.14 7.26
N LYS A 125 12.32 -0.71 7.67
CA LYS A 125 13.33 -1.51 8.40
C LYS A 125 12.76 -2.24 9.61
N ARG A 126 12.10 -1.51 10.52
CA ARG A 126 11.58 -2.09 11.77
C ARG A 126 10.35 -2.98 11.54
N MET A 127 9.53 -2.62 10.58
CA MET A 127 8.28 -3.31 10.29
C MET A 127 8.52 -4.71 9.75
N PHE A 128 9.44 -4.84 8.78
CA PHE A 128 9.68 -6.10 8.06
C PHE A 128 10.91 -6.89 8.53
N ALA A 129 11.69 -6.40 9.51
CA ALA A 129 12.91 -7.07 9.98
C ALA A 129 12.71 -8.55 10.33
N ALA A 130 11.57 -8.90 10.91
CA ALA A 130 11.25 -10.28 11.30
C ALA A 130 11.17 -11.26 10.10
N LEU A 131 10.94 -10.78 8.88
CA LEU A 131 10.90 -11.64 7.68
C LEU A 131 12.29 -12.19 7.31
N GLY A 132 13.37 -11.54 7.74
CA GLY A 132 14.74 -12.05 7.54
C GLY A 132 15.00 -13.40 8.21
N ALA A 133 14.25 -13.76 9.26
CA ALA A 133 14.34 -15.09 9.87
C ALA A 133 13.71 -16.20 9.00
N ARG A 134 12.79 -15.83 8.08
CA ARG A 134 12.09 -16.78 7.21
C ARG A 134 12.70 -16.87 5.81
N PHE A 135 13.26 -15.77 5.31
CA PHE A 135 13.80 -15.66 3.96
C PHE A 135 15.26 -15.20 4.02
N GLU A 136 16.20 -16.12 3.75
CA GLU A 136 17.66 -15.86 3.89
C GLU A 136 18.18 -14.68 3.05
N ASN A 137 17.59 -14.45 1.86
CA ASN A 137 17.96 -13.37 0.95
C ASN A 137 17.16 -12.09 1.15
N PHE A 138 16.47 -11.96 2.29
CA PHE A 138 15.63 -10.80 2.64
C PHE A 138 16.43 -9.70 3.34
N MET A 139 16.14 -8.47 2.97
CA MET A 139 16.52 -7.27 3.73
C MET A 139 15.37 -6.26 3.78
N SER A 140 15.34 -5.48 4.84
CA SER A 140 14.49 -4.30 4.95
C SER A 140 15.32 -3.08 5.33
N CYS A 141 15.03 -1.95 4.71
CA CYS A 141 15.62 -0.65 5.01
C CYS A 141 14.58 0.45 4.91
N ASP A 142 14.80 1.54 5.61
CA ASP A 142 13.93 2.70 5.50
C ASP A 142 14.28 3.48 4.24
N ARG A 143 13.29 3.99 3.54
CA ARG A 143 13.42 4.70 2.26
C ARG A 143 14.10 3.84 1.17
N ALA A 144 13.75 2.56 1.15
CA ALA A 144 14.32 1.60 0.20
C ALA A 144 13.98 1.96 -1.26
N GLU A 145 12.89 2.67 -1.50
CA GLU A 145 12.49 3.18 -2.80
C GLU A 145 13.46 4.21 -3.41
N ASP A 146 14.24 4.91 -2.58
CA ASP A 146 15.26 5.87 -3.05
C ASP A 146 16.49 5.15 -3.64
N GLU A 147 16.81 3.95 -3.16
CA GLU A 147 18.05 3.24 -3.48
C GLU A 147 17.83 2.00 -4.37
N HIS A 148 16.63 1.44 -4.36
CA HIS A 148 16.33 0.15 -4.98
C HIS A 148 15.19 0.25 -6.00
N ALA A 149 15.52 0.16 -7.29
CA ALA A 149 14.55 0.28 -8.39
C ALA A 149 13.38 -0.72 -8.30
N SER A 150 13.58 -1.92 -7.72
CA SER A 150 12.49 -2.89 -7.52
C SER A 150 11.50 -2.40 -6.46
N VAL A 151 11.96 -1.73 -5.40
CA VAL A 151 11.11 -1.14 -4.37
C VAL A 151 10.41 0.10 -4.91
N ALA A 152 11.12 0.98 -5.63
CA ALA A 152 10.49 2.12 -6.31
C ALA A 152 9.40 1.66 -7.30
N ALA A 153 9.61 0.56 -8.01
CA ALA A 153 8.60 -0.03 -8.88
C ALA A 153 7.38 -0.54 -8.10
N ALA A 154 7.59 -1.21 -6.96
CA ALA A 154 6.51 -1.63 -6.07
C ALA A 154 5.73 -0.42 -5.52
N SER A 155 6.43 0.65 -5.08
CA SER A 155 5.84 1.91 -4.62
C SER A 155 4.91 2.52 -5.68
N VAL A 156 5.39 2.64 -6.93
CA VAL A 156 4.59 3.19 -8.04
C VAL A 156 3.35 2.33 -8.31
N VAL A 157 3.51 1.00 -8.36
CA VAL A 157 2.38 0.06 -8.60
C VAL A 157 1.35 0.13 -7.47
N ALA A 158 1.79 0.09 -6.21
CA ALA A 158 0.91 0.19 -5.05
C ALA A 158 0.16 1.53 -5.03
N LYS A 159 0.87 2.63 -5.26
CA LYS A 159 0.30 3.97 -5.26
C LYS A 159 -0.68 4.21 -6.41
N ALA A 160 -0.35 3.77 -7.63
CA ALA A 160 -1.24 3.88 -8.78
C ALA A 160 -2.56 3.14 -8.55
N LEU A 161 -2.51 1.91 -8.04
CA LEU A 161 -3.71 1.12 -7.74
C LEU A 161 -4.52 1.75 -6.59
N ARG A 162 -3.86 2.13 -5.49
CA ARG A 162 -4.52 2.79 -4.35
C ARG A 162 -5.23 4.07 -4.77
N ASP A 163 -4.59 4.91 -5.56
CA ASP A 163 -5.18 6.17 -6.02
C ASP A 163 -6.35 5.92 -6.98
N THR A 164 -6.25 4.90 -7.85
CA THR A 164 -7.37 4.47 -8.70
C THR A 164 -8.59 4.04 -7.85
N ARG A 165 -8.38 3.29 -6.77
CA ARG A 165 -9.46 2.91 -5.84
C ARG A 165 -10.04 4.13 -5.14
N PHE A 166 -9.20 5.05 -4.73
CA PHE A 166 -9.66 6.28 -4.08
C PHE A 166 -10.46 7.18 -5.02
N GLU A 167 -10.10 7.29 -6.30
CA GLU A 167 -10.89 8.00 -7.30
C GLU A 167 -12.29 7.33 -7.51
N GLN A 168 -12.38 6.01 -7.45
CA GLN A 168 -13.66 5.30 -7.48
C GLN A 168 -14.53 5.65 -6.25
N ILE A 169 -13.92 5.74 -5.07
CA ILE A 169 -14.60 6.18 -3.84
C ILE A 169 -15.08 7.63 -4.00
N LYS A 170 -14.23 8.54 -4.46
CA LYS A 170 -14.60 9.95 -4.69
C LYS A 170 -15.85 10.07 -5.57
N ARG A 171 -15.88 9.39 -6.71
CA ARG A 171 -17.00 9.43 -7.65
C ARG A 171 -18.34 9.01 -7.04
N ARG A 172 -18.32 8.06 -6.08
CA ARG A 172 -19.56 7.63 -5.39
C ARG A 172 -20.23 8.73 -4.57
N TYR A 173 -19.45 9.71 -4.11
CA TYR A 173 -19.93 10.77 -3.22
C TYR A 173 -20.00 12.15 -3.90
N GLU A 174 -19.48 12.28 -5.12
CA GLU A 174 -19.28 13.56 -5.80
C GLU A 174 -20.58 14.32 -6.01
N ASP A 175 -21.62 13.65 -6.55
CA ASP A 175 -22.93 14.25 -6.83
C ASP A 175 -23.68 14.68 -5.56
N ASP A 176 -23.34 14.06 -4.43
CA ASP A 176 -24.11 14.16 -3.19
C ASP A 176 -23.47 15.09 -2.15
N CYS A 177 -22.16 15.03 -1.99
CA CYS A 177 -21.40 15.79 -0.99
C CYS A 177 -20.20 16.55 -1.59
N GLY A 178 -20.09 16.58 -2.92
CA GLY A 178 -18.92 17.08 -3.60
C GLY A 178 -17.69 16.15 -3.50
N PRO A 179 -16.62 16.45 -4.23
CA PRO A 179 -15.45 15.58 -4.32
C PRO A 179 -14.69 15.49 -2.99
N ILE A 180 -14.29 14.28 -2.61
CA ILE A 180 -13.42 14.07 -1.44
C ILE A 180 -12.03 14.64 -1.78
N ALA A 181 -11.64 15.71 -1.11
CA ALA A 181 -10.32 16.31 -1.27
C ALA A 181 -9.31 15.74 -0.25
N GLY A 182 -8.01 16.00 -0.47
CA GLY A 182 -6.96 15.66 0.51
C GLY A 182 -6.51 14.20 0.51
N GLY A 183 -6.87 13.41 -0.53
CA GLY A 183 -6.39 12.04 -0.70
C GLY A 183 -6.89 11.04 0.36
N GLY A 184 -7.93 11.41 1.13
CA GLY A 184 -8.46 10.61 2.24
C GLY A 184 -7.61 10.64 3.52
N TYR A 185 -6.53 11.41 3.56
CA TYR A 185 -5.76 11.63 4.79
C TYR A 185 -6.50 12.57 5.75
N SER A 186 -6.24 12.46 7.07
CA SER A 186 -6.81 13.36 8.09
C SER A 186 -6.22 14.78 8.02
N ASN A 187 -6.30 15.41 6.85
CA ASN A 187 -5.95 16.82 6.64
C ASN A 187 -7.20 17.71 6.57
N ALA A 188 -7.01 19.03 6.60
CA ALA A 188 -8.09 19.99 6.63
C ALA A 188 -9.10 19.85 5.48
N ALA A 189 -8.67 19.39 4.29
CA ALA A 189 -9.57 19.22 3.15
C ALA A 189 -10.50 18.00 3.33
N THR A 190 -9.95 16.85 3.73
CA THR A 190 -10.73 15.64 4.04
C THR A 190 -11.63 15.87 5.26
N GLN A 191 -11.14 16.60 6.29
CA GLN A 191 -11.92 16.91 7.48
C GLN A 191 -13.16 17.76 7.15
N ARG A 192 -13.03 18.79 6.31
CA ARG A 192 -14.17 19.59 5.86
C ARG A 192 -15.20 18.74 5.11
N TRP A 193 -14.75 17.90 4.19
CA TRP A 193 -15.64 17.01 3.47
C TRP A 193 -16.37 16.02 4.40
N LEU A 194 -15.63 15.37 5.32
CA LEU A 194 -16.22 14.46 6.32
C LEU A 194 -17.25 15.15 7.20
N ARG A 195 -17.00 16.40 7.60
CA ARG A 195 -17.97 17.16 8.40
C ARG A 195 -19.26 17.40 7.61
N THR A 196 -19.18 17.83 6.35
CA THR A 196 -20.35 18.00 5.47
C THR A 196 -21.13 16.69 5.31
N TYR A 197 -20.42 15.58 5.09
CA TYR A 197 -21.04 14.26 4.97
C TYR A 197 -21.77 13.85 6.27
N VAL A 198 -21.11 13.99 7.42
CA VAL A 198 -21.66 13.62 8.72
C VAL A 198 -22.82 14.53 9.15
N GLU A 199 -22.77 15.81 8.84
CA GLU A 199 -23.92 16.74 9.07
C GLU A 199 -25.17 16.27 8.35
N LYS A 200 -25.02 15.73 7.11
CA LYS A 200 -26.11 15.23 6.29
C LYS A 200 -26.60 13.84 6.71
N TYR A 201 -25.68 12.89 6.90
CA TYR A 201 -26.02 11.47 7.06
C TYR A 201 -25.97 10.96 8.49
N LYS A 202 -25.47 11.73 9.45
CA LYS A 202 -25.30 11.37 10.87
C LYS A 202 -24.51 10.06 11.08
N ARG A 203 -23.58 9.79 10.17
CA ARG A 203 -22.68 8.62 10.21
C ARG A 203 -21.42 8.88 9.39
N LEU A 204 -20.34 8.14 9.65
CA LEU A 204 -19.17 8.12 8.79
C LEU A 204 -19.48 7.44 7.44
N PRO A 205 -18.78 7.80 6.35
CA PRO A 205 -18.89 7.10 5.06
C PRO A 205 -18.46 5.63 5.22
N GLU A 206 -18.88 4.79 4.28
CA GLU A 206 -18.64 3.35 4.34
C GLU A 206 -17.16 3.01 4.40
N GLU A 207 -16.33 3.68 3.60
CA GLU A 207 -14.90 3.43 3.48
C GLU A 207 -14.04 4.13 4.56
N ALA A 208 -14.66 4.77 5.55
CA ALA A 208 -13.95 5.36 6.68
C ALA A 208 -13.40 4.25 7.59
N ARG A 209 -12.13 4.39 7.96
CA ARG A 209 -11.46 3.50 8.92
C ARG A 209 -11.89 3.87 10.33
N ARG A 210 -12.76 3.08 10.92
CA ARG A 210 -13.39 3.34 12.24
C ARG A 210 -12.42 3.44 13.40
N THR A 211 -11.23 2.88 13.25
CA THR A 211 -10.16 2.93 14.27
C THR A 211 -9.34 4.24 14.24
N TRP A 212 -9.51 5.06 13.19
CA TRP A 212 -8.90 6.40 13.14
C TRP A 212 -9.68 7.41 13.98
N PRO A 213 -9.01 8.43 14.56
CA PRO A 213 -9.69 9.48 15.33
C PRO A 213 -10.38 10.49 14.38
N TYR A 214 -11.61 10.86 14.72
CA TYR A 214 -12.42 11.85 14.01
C TYR A 214 -12.91 12.98 14.92
N PRO A 215 -12.02 13.70 15.68
CA PRO A 215 -12.43 14.68 16.67
C PRO A 215 -13.25 15.84 16.08
N TYR A 216 -13.10 16.09 14.79
CA TYR A 216 -13.80 17.16 14.06
C TYR A 216 -15.26 16.82 13.69
N VAL A 217 -15.77 15.64 14.05
CA VAL A 217 -17.16 15.22 13.87
C VAL A 217 -17.76 14.55 15.13
N GLU A 218 -17.00 14.43 16.20
CA GLU A 218 -17.47 13.82 17.46
C GLU A 218 -18.66 14.57 18.09
N ASP A 219 -18.75 15.88 17.87
CA ASP A 219 -19.90 16.70 18.29
C ASP A 219 -21.21 16.30 17.57
N LEU A 220 -21.14 15.66 16.43
CA LEU A 220 -22.29 15.25 15.61
C LEU A 220 -22.72 13.80 15.82
N ILE A 221 -21.77 12.91 16.05
CA ILE A 221 -22.01 11.45 16.06
C ILE A 221 -21.32 10.70 17.22
N GLY A 222 -20.65 11.43 18.13
CA GLY A 222 -19.84 10.83 19.19
C GLY A 222 -18.57 10.15 18.68
N ASP A 223 -17.81 9.54 19.59
CA ASP A 223 -16.63 8.73 19.22
C ASP A 223 -17.06 7.43 18.56
N GLN A 224 -16.67 7.24 17.32
CA GLN A 224 -17.01 6.07 16.51
C GLN A 224 -15.97 4.94 16.57
N ARG A 225 -14.91 5.12 17.36
CA ARG A 225 -13.86 4.11 17.48
C ARG A 225 -14.37 2.86 18.19
N PRO A 226 -14.18 1.68 17.64
CA PRO A 226 -14.46 0.44 18.33
C PRO A 226 -13.55 0.31 19.56
N PRO A 227 -14.00 -0.38 20.63
CA PRO A 227 -13.16 -0.64 21.79
C PRO A 227 -11.90 -1.40 21.38
N LYS A 228 -10.76 -1.06 21.98
CA LYS A 228 -9.53 -1.83 21.81
C LYS A 228 -9.73 -3.24 22.39
N ILE A 229 -9.49 -4.24 21.59
CA ILE A 229 -9.47 -5.62 22.04
C ILE A 229 -8.11 -5.84 22.73
N GLN A 230 -8.10 -5.99 24.06
CA GLN A 230 -6.92 -6.51 24.73
C GLN A 230 -6.73 -7.96 24.28
N THR A 231 -5.71 -8.20 23.48
CA THR A 231 -5.16 -9.54 23.31
C THR A 231 -4.54 -9.89 24.66
N GLU A 232 -5.20 -10.73 25.45
CA GLU A 232 -4.56 -11.34 26.59
C GLU A 232 -3.29 -12.02 26.08
N LEU A 233 -2.15 -11.51 26.54
CA LEU A 233 -0.88 -12.21 26.41
C LEU A 233 -1.02 -13.46 27.29
N PHE A 234 -1.46 -14.57 26.70
CA PHE A 234 -1.23 -15.87 27.29
C PHE A 234 0.29 -16.07 27.29
N GLY A 235 0.84 -16.04 28.52
CA GLY A 235 2.25 -16.18 28.84
C GLY A 235 2.85 -17.52 28.38
#